data_e4de03fe02bca31f36202e3672ac2f1e
#
_entry.id   e4de03fe02bca31f36202e3672ac2f1e
#
_cell.length_a   1.000
_cell.length_b   1.000
_cell.length_c   1.000
_cell.angle_alpha   90.00
_cell.angle_beta   90.00
_cell.angle_gamma   90.00
#
_symmetry.space_group_name_H-M   'P 1'
#
loop_
_entity.id
_entity.type
_entity.pdbx_description
1 polymer ?
#
loop_
_entity_poly.entity_id
_entity_poly.type
_entity_poly.pdbx_seq_one_letter_code
_entity_poly.pdbx_strand_id
1 'polypeptide(L)'
;VSSLSGSGSGSVDERLPVIAVTGMAFEARIARGPGVEAVFAARSDLLERALSEALARGCSGIISFGTAGGLAPELEPGTLVIASSVSGPFGIIDTDPEWSARLFAAFAGTPLEARAVRGTMAGVAAPLTGVQEKSSMYRATGALAVDMESHIAGAIATARGLPFAMCRAIVDPAWRSLPSAATAGLRDDGTTTILPILRELLKEPSQLGALLRVAGDARAARTSLVQARHALGVAGALGV
;
A
#
# COMPACT_ATOMS: atom_id res chain seq x y z
N VAL A 1 18.60 -56.54 17.63
CA VAL A 1 18.86 -55.50 16.58
C VAL A 1 17.53 -54.85 16.27
N SER A 2 17.27 -53.71 16.86
CA SER A 2 16.06 -52.93 16.58
C SER A 2 16.49 -51.53 16.13
N SER A 3 16.27 -51.27 14.87
CA SER A 3 16.46 -49.96 14.25
C SER A 3 15.21 -49.11 14.51
N LEU A 4 15.35 -48.06 15.29
CA LEU A 4 14.36 -46.97 15.42
C LEU A 4 14.67 -45.93 14.36
N SER A 5 13.90 -45.91 13.30
CA SER A 5 13.82 -44.78 12.36
C SER A 5 12.86 -43.75 12.93
N GLY A 6 13.40 -42.71 13.56
CA GLY A 6 12.64 -41.53 13.93
C GLY A 6 12.43 -40.64 12.72
N SER A 7 11.24 -40.68 12.15
CA SER A 7 10.76 -39.68 11.19
C SER A 7 10.43 -38.40 11.95
N GLY A 8 11.35 -37.43 11.95
CA GLY A 8 11.09 -36.08 12.39
C GLY A 8 10.14 -35.38 11.39
N SER A 9 8.83 -35.42 11.67
CA SER A 9 7.89 -34.52 11.04
C SER A 9 8.17 -33.11 11.57
N GLY A 10 8.89 -32.30 10.80
CA GLY A 10 8.94 -30.87 11.04
C GLY A 10 7.51 -30.32 10.98
N SER A 11 6.96 -29.94 12.12
CA SER A 11 5.73 -29.17 12.18
C SER A 11 6.00 -27.85 11.45
N VAL A 12 5.45 -27.71 10.26
CA VAL A 12 5.28 -26.40 9.64
C VAL A 12 4.42 -25.62 10.59
N ASP A 13 4.96 -24.58 11.20
CA ASP A 13 4.23 -23.65 12.05
C ASP A 13 3.14 -23.02 11.17
N GLU A 14 1.93 -23.57 11.20
CA GLU A 14 0.77 -23.10 10.40
C GLU A 14 0.21 -21.82 11.00
N ARG A 15 1.04 -20.78 11.12
CA ARG A 15 0.51 -19.46 11.42
C ARG A 15 -0.30 -18.99 10.22
N LEU A 16 -1.51 -18.52 10.52
CA LEU A 16 -2.37 -17.90 9.50
C LEU A 16 -1.63 -16.73 8.83
N PRO A 17 -1.73 -16.60 7.50
CA PRO A 17 -1.05 -15.52 6.78
C PRO A 17 -1.62 -14.15 7.14
N VAL A 18 -0.83 -13.11 6.97
CA VAL A 18 -1.30 -11.73 6.87
C VAL A 18 -1.80 -11.50 5.45
N ILE A 19 -2.93 -10.82 5.30
CA ILE A 19 -3.43 -10.39 3.99
C ILE A 19 -2.96 -8.96 3.71
N ALA A 20 -2.14 -8.81 2.68
CA ALA A 20 -1.75 -7.51 2.15
C ALA A 20 -2.78 -7.03 1.12
N VAL A 21 -3.40 -5.88 1.39
CA VAL A 21 -4.32 -5.20 0.49
C VAL A 21 -3.56 -4.14 -0.31
N THR A 22 -3.67 -4.20 -1.62
CA THR A 22 -2.97 -3.31 -2.56
C THR A 22 -3.92 -2.84 -3.66
N GLY A 23 -3.63 -1.69 -4.29
CA GLY A 23 -4.40 -1.19 -5.43
C GLY A 23 -3.98 -1.82 -6.76
N MET A 24 -2.71 -2.22 -6.89
CA MET A 24 -2.11 -2.59 -8.15
C MET A 24 -1.44 -3.97 -8.14
N ALA A 25 -1.47 -4.66 -9.28
CA ALA A 25 -0.88 -5.98 -9.44
C ALA A 25 0.63 -6.04 -9.15
N PHE A 26 1.39 -4.98 -9.47
CA PHE A 26 2.82 -4.95 -9.16
C PHE A 26 3.09 -4.82 -7.67
N GLU A 27 2.26 -4.10 -6.92
CA GLU A 27 2.33 -3.96 -5.47
C GLU A 27 2.04 -5.31 -4.79
N ALA A 28 0.99 -5.99 -5.24
CA ALA A 28 0.66 -7.34 -4.77
C ALA A 28 1.81 -8.32 -4.98
N ARG A 29 2.53 -8.21 -6.11
CA ARG A 29 3.71 -9.03 -6.40
C ARG A 29 4.87 -8.72 -5.44
N ILE A 30 5.05 -7.46 -5.05
CA ILE A 30 6.04 -7.04 -4.04
C ILE A 30 5.64 -7.54 -2.65
N ALA A 31 4.37 -7.39 -2.28
CA ALA A 31 3.86 -7.74 -0.95
C ALA A 31 3.94 -9.24 -0.65
N ARG A 32 3.67 -10.09 -1.66
CA ARG A 32 3.64 -11.56 -1.51
C ARG A 32 4.96 -12.14 -1.02
N GLY A 33 4.86 -13.22 -0.25
CA GLY A 33 6.00 -13.98 0.24
C GLY A 33 5.61 -14.85 1.43
N PRO A 34 6.58 -15.48 2.12
CA PRO A 34 6.30 -16.30 3.27
C PRO A 34 5.44 -15.58 4.30
N GLY A 35 4.34 -16.20 4.71
CA GLY A 35 3.39 -15.66 5.70
C GLY A 35 2.53 -14.47 5.21
N VAL A 36 2.61 -14.09 3.91
CA VAL A 36 1.84 -12.97 3.37
C VAL A 36 1.15 -13.36 2.07
N GLU A 37 -0.18 -13.35 2.07
CA GLU A 37 -0.99 -13.35 0.85
C GLU A 37 -1.29 -11.90 0.43
N ALA A 38 -1.52 -11.67 -0.87
CA ALA A 38 -1.88 -10.34 -1.35
C ALA A 38 -3.11 -10.39 -2.25
N VAL A 39 -4.03 -9.45 -2.00
CA VAL A 39 -5.18 -9.14 -2.84
C VAL A 39 -5.02 -7.75 -3.44
N PHE A 40 -5.56 -7.54 -4.63
CA PHE A 40 -5.48 -6.25 -5.31
C PHE A 40 -6.68 -6.03 -6.24
N ALA A 41 -7.15 -4.80 -6.28
CA ALA A 41 -8.02 -4.23 -7.31
C ALA A 41 -8.01 -2.71 -7.16
N ALA A 42 -8.17 -1.98 -8.26
CA ALA A 42 -8.32 -0.52 -8.23
C ALA A 42 -9.77 -0.10 -7.97
N ARG A 43 -10.75 -0.98 -8.21
CA ARG A 43 -12.17 -0.72 -7.97
C ARG A 43 -12.62 -1.36 -6.67
N SER A 44 -13.31 -0.59 -5.83
CA SER A 44 -13.68 -0.94 -4.46
C SER A 44 -14.46 -2.26 -4.34
N ASP A 45 -15.46 -2.48 -5.20
CA ASP A 45 -16.29 -3.69 -5.16
C ASP A 45 -15.53 -4.96 -5.52
N LEU A 46 -14.55 -4.86 -6.43
CA LEU A 46 -13.66 -5.97 -6.77
C LEU A 46 -12.68 -6.24 -5.62
N LEU A 47 -12.19 -5.19 -4.97
CA LEU A 47 -11.30 -5.31 -3.81
C LEU A 47 -12.02 -5.96 -2.63
N GLU A 48 -13.23 -5.52 -2.31
CA GLU A 48 -14.05 -6.10 -1.23
C GLU A 48 -14.33 -7.58 -1.47
N ARG A 49 -14.65 -7.97 -2.71
CA ARG A 49 -14.86 -9.39 -3.07
C ARG A 49 -13.57 -10.20 -2.88
N ALA A 50 -12.46 -9.74 -3.47
CA ALA A 50 -11.18 -10.44 -3.38
C ALA A 50 -10.70 -10.59 -1.92
N LEU A 51 -10.90 -9.53 -1.11
CA LEU A 51 -10.56 -9.56 0.31
C LEU A 51 -11.48 -10.51 1.08
N SER A 52 -12.78 -10.52 0.81
CA SER A 52 -13.72 -11.44 1.45
C SER A 52 -13.40 -12.91 1.13
N GLU A 53 -13.03 -13.22 -0.11
CA GLU A 53 -12.59 -14.55 -0.52
C GLU A 53 -11.29 -14.99 0.17
N ALA A 54 -10.32 -14.06 0.33
CA ALA A 54 -9.09 -14.34 1.05
C ALA A 54 -9.37 -14.59 2.55
N LEU A 55 -10.19 -13.76 3.18
CA LEU A 55 -10.57 -13.87 4.60
C LEU A 55 -11.33 -15.17 4.93
N ALA A 56 -12.04 -15.74 3.96
CA ALA A 56 -12.72 -17.03 4.16
C ALA A 56 -11.74 -18.19 4.44
N ARG A 57 -10.48 -18.05 4.06
CA ARG A 57 -9.41 -19.03 4.34
C ARG A 57 -8.73 -18.81 5.70
N GLY A 58 -9.06 -17.74 6.39
CA GLY A 58 -8.43 -17.32 7.64
C GLY A 58 -7.18 -16.46 7.42
N CYS A 59 -6.96 -15.52 8.33
CA CYS A 59 -5.73 -14.70 8.40
C CYS A 59 -5.47 -14.24 9.83
N SER A 60 -4.25 -13.81 10.11
CA SER A 60 -3.84 -13.24 11.40
C SER A 60 -4.05 -11.73 11.47
N GLY A 61 -4.12 -11.02 10.33
CA GLY A 61 -4.32 -9.58 10.27
C GLY A 61 -4.35 -9.08 8.83
N ILE A 62 -4.65 -7.79 8.67
CA ILE A 62 -4.72 -7.12 7.37
C ILE A 62 -3.72 -5.95 7.35
N ILE A 63 -2.85 -5.90 6.34
CA ILE A 63 -1.97 -4.76 6.09
C ILE A 63 -2.33 -4.08 4.77
N SER A 64 -2.59 -2.78 4.79
CA SER A 64 -2.63 -1.98 3.57
C SER A 64 -1.21 -1.63 3.13
N PHE A 65 -0.78 -2.21 2.00
CA PHE A 65 0.60 -2.10 1.51
C PHE A 65 0.62 -1.68 0.04
N GLY A 66 1.34 -0.62 -0.30
CA GLY A 66 1.39 -0.14 -1.67
C GLY A 66 1.79 1.32 -1.78
N THR A 67 1.38 1.98 -2.86
CA THR A 67 1.63 3.39 -3.10
C THR A 67 0.49 4.28 -2.61
N ALA A 68 0.79 5.57 -2.40
CA ALA A 68 -0.18 6.59 -2.02
C ALA A 68 0.20 7.94 -2.64
N GLY A 69 -0.78 8.81 -2.84
CA GLY A 69 -0.56 10.21 -3.16
C GLY A 69 -0.11 11.00 -1.93
N GLY A 70 0.90 11.85 -2.06
CA GLY A 70 1.35 12.75 -1.01
C GLY A 70 0.40 13.93 -0.85
N LEU A 71 0.04 14.25 0.39
CA LEU A 71 -0.73 15.43 0.77
C LEU A 71 0.15 16.46 1.49
N ALA A 72 1.01 16.01 2.40
CA ALA A 72 1.95 16.86 3.11
C ALA A 72 3.05 17.34 2.15
N PRO A 73 3.34 18.67 2.11
CA PRO A 73 4.21 19.26 1.10
C PRO A 73 5.67 18.85 1.22
N GLU A 74 6.11 18.36 2.37
CA GLU A 74 7.49 17.94 2.62
C GLU A 74 7.79 16.49 2.19
N LEU A 75 6.76 15.70 1.79
CA LEU A 75 6.96 14.31 1.44
C LEU A 75 7.40 14.12 0.00
N GLU A 76 8.59 13.57 -0.15
CA GLU A 76 9.20 13.25 -1.45
C GLU A 76 8.74 11.88 -1.97
N PRO A 77 8.79 11.63 -3.30
CA PRO A 77 8.55 10.31 -3.85
C PRO A 77 9.44 9.23 -3.22
N GLY A 78 8.83 8.12 -2.82
CA GLY A 78 9.51 7.04 -2.13
C GLY A 78 9.58 7.19 -0.60
N THR A 79 9.08 8.29 -0.02
CA THR A 79 8.85 8.36 1.42
C THR A 79 7.83 7.30 1.83
N LEU A 80 8.11 6.57 2.91
CA LEU A 80 7.21 5.57 3.49
C LEU A 80 6.37 6.21 4.61
N VAL A 81 5.07 6.02 4.55
CA VAL A 81 4.13 6.41 5.61
C VAL A 81 3.67 5.15 6.34
N ILE A 82 4.01 5.04 7.63
CA ILE A 82 3.43 4.07 8.55
C ILE A 82 2.29 4.79 9.27
N ALA A 83 1.06 4.47 8.89
CA ALA A 83 -0.07 5.21 9.39
C ALA A 83 -0.52 4.76 10.78
N SER A 84 -0.92 5.72 11.59
CA SER A 84 -1.58 5.49 12.88
C SER A 84 -3.10 5.35 12.73
N SER A 85 -3.67 5.94 11.66
CA SER A 85 -5.08 5.81 11.33
C SER A 85 -5.34 6.19 9.87
N VAL A 86 -6.50 5.81 9.35
CA VAL A 86 -7.04 6.31 8.09
C VAL A 86 -8.41 6.93 8.30
N SER A 87 -8.62 8.16 7.81
CA SER A 87 -9.92 8.83 7.79
C SER A 87 -10.54 8.71 6.40
N GLY A 88 -11.82 8.35 6.32
CA GLY A 88 -12.51 8.17 5.04
C GLY A 88 -14.02 8.10 5.20
N PRO A 89 -14.74 7.59 4.20
CA PRO A 89 -16.20 7.49 4.22
C PRO A 89 -16.77 6.69 5.40
N PHE A 90 -15.97 5.81 6.01
CA PHE A 90 -16.37 5.00 7.17
C PHE A 90 -15.94 5.61 8.51
N GLY A 91 -15.53 6.87 8.53
CA GLY A 91 -14.99 7.55 9.71
C GLY A 91 -13.49 7.39 9.86
N ILE A 92 -12.99 7.49 11.08
CA ILE A 92 -11.59 7.29 11.43
C ILE A 92 -11.42 5.84 11.90
N ILE A 93 -10.46 5.16 11.31
CA ILE A 93 -10.11 3.77 11.63
C ILE A 93 -8.65 3.76 12.08
N ASP A 94 -8.43 3.39 13.33
CA ASP A 94 -7.08 3.29 13.90
C ASP A 94 -6.38 2.02 13.43
N THR A 95 -5.07 2.09 13.27
CA THR A 95 -4.23 0.92 13.08
C THR A 95 -3.84 0.31 14.43
N ASP A 96 -3.48 -0.96 14.42
CA ASP A 96 -2.90 -1.61 15.59
C ASP A 96 -1.59 -0.89 16.00
N PRO A 97 -1.51 -0.31 17.21
CA PRO A 97 -0.38 0.53 17.60
C PRO A 97 0.92 -0.25 17.76
N GLU A 98 0.84 -1.49 18.23
CA GLU A 98 2.01 -2.33 18.45
C GLU A 98 2.56 -2.82 17.10
N TRP A 99 1.68 -3.26 16.21
CA TRP A 99 2.08 -3.67 14.87
C TRP A 99 2.67 -2.49 14.08
N SER A 100 2.03 -1.34 14.10
CA SER A 100 2.55 -0.11 13.47
C SER A 100 3.90 0.32 14.04
N ALA A 101 4.12 0.18 15.36
CA ALA A 101 5.40 0.44 15.99
C ALA A 101 6.49 -0.54 15.50
N ARG A 102 6.17 -1.84 15.41
CA ARG A 102 7.11 -2.85 14.87
C ARG A 102 7.46 -2.60 13.41
N LEU A 103 6.46 -2.23 12.57
CA LEU A 103 6.71 -1.87 11.17
C LEU A 103 7.68 -0.69 11.06
N PHE A 104 7.48 0.35 11.85
CA PHE A 104 8.35 1.53 11.84
C PHE A 104 9.75 1.21 12.34
N ALA A 105 9.87 0.47 13.45
CA ALA A 105 11.15 0.07 14.03
C ALA A 105 12.00 -0.81 13.10
N ALA A 106 11.35 -1.59 12.21
CA ALA A 106 12.05 -2.44 11.23
C ALA A 106 12.90 -1.66 10.22
N PHE A 107 12.70 -0.35 10.10
CA PHE A 107 13.50 0.50 9.20
C PHE A 107 14.74 1.10 9.87
N ALA A 108 14.88 1.00 11.20
CA ALA A 108 16.05 1.48 11.92
C ALA A 108 17.34 0.82 11.41
N GLY A 109 18.39 1.62 11.19
CA GLY A 109 19.66 1.16 10.63
C GLY A 109 19.62 0.79 9.14
N THR A 110 18.50 0.99 8.46
CA THR A 110 18.38 0.80 7.01
C THR A 110 18.37 2.14 6.25
N PRO A 111 18.58 2.16 4.92
CA PRO A 111 18.42 3.38 4.12
C PRO A 111 17.01 3.99 4.15
N LEU A 112 16.01 3.26 4.66
CA LEU A 112 14.63 3.72 4.79
C LEU A 112 14.38 4.52 6.07
N GLU A 113 15.25 4.46 7.07
CA GLU A 113 15.07 5.16 8.34
C GLU A 113 14.82 6.67 8.16
N ALA A 114 15.62 7.32 7.32
CA ALA A 114 15.47 8.74 7.00
C ALA A 114 14.28 9.06 6.06
N ARG A 115 13.62 8.03 5.55
CA ARG A 115 12.49 8.14 4.59
C ARG A 115 11.18 7.57 5.13
N ALA A 116 11.16 7.10 6.36
CA ALA A 116 9.96 6.61 7.00
C ALA A 116 9.39 7.66 7.95
N VAL A 117 8.11 7.91 7.85
CA VAL A 117 7.38 8.84 8.72
C VAL A 117 6.16 8.17 9.32
N ARG A 118 5.71 8.65 10.46
CA ARG A 118 4.45 8.24 11.09
C ARG A 118 3.43 9.37 11.00
N GLY A 119 2.16 9.02 10.76
CA GLY A 119 1.09 10.00 10.73
C GLY A 119 -0.24 9.38 10.32
N THR A 120 -1.20 10.22 10.01
CA THR A 120 -2.53 9.79 9.55
C THR A 120 -2.60 9.77 8.03
N MET A 121 -3.52 8.98 7.48
CA MET A 121 -3.81 8.95 6.06
C MET A 121 -5.29 9.25 5.78
N ALA A 122 -5.58 9.69 4.57
CA ALA A 122 -6.93 9.84 4.06
C ALA A 122 -7.27 8.71 3.09
N GLY A 123 -8.49 8.18 3.19
CA GLY A 123 -9.04 7.20 2.26
C GLY A 123 -10.13 7.85 1.40
N VAL A 124 -10.02 7.74 0.08
CA VAL A 124 -10.94 8.36 -0.88
C VAL A 124 -11.46 7.35 -1.90
N ALA A 125 -12.63 7.65 -2.51
CA ALA A 125 -13.21 6.80 -3.53
C ALA A 125 -12.65 7.05 -4.95
N ALA A 126 -11.98 8.20 -5.16
CA ALA A 126 -11.41 8.59 -6.44
C ALA A 126 -10.05 9.26 -6.24
N PRO A 127 -9.11 9.14 -7.20
CA PRO A 127 -7.77 9.70 -7.06
C PRO A 127 -7.80 11.23 -7.06
N LEU A 128 -6.98 11.85 -6.18
CA LEU A 128 -6.74 13.28 -6.20
C LEU A 128 -5.62 13.59 -7.20
N THR A 129 -5.96 14.20 -8.32
CA THR A 129 -5.02 14.43 -9.43
C THR A 129 -4.43 15.83 -9.44
N GLY A 130 -5.12 16.80 -8.83
CA GLY A 130 -4.73 18.21 -8.79
C GLY A 130 -4.02 18.63 -7.51
N VAL A 131 -3.04 19.54 -7.63
CA VAL A 131 -2.32 20.14 -6.49
C VAL A 131 -3.29 20.84 -5.52
N GLN A 132 -4.30 21.52 -6.05
CA GLN A 132 -5.30 22.24 -5.24
C GLN A 132 -6.14 21.27 -4.38
N GLU A 133 -6.56 20.14 -4.96
CA GLU A 133 -7.33 19.11 -4.26
C GLU A 133 -6.51 18.50 -3.11
N LYS A 134 -5.25 18.13 -3.39
CA LYS A 134 -4.30 17.61 -2.39
C LYS A 134 -4.08 18.61 -1.26
N SER A 135 -3.80 19.88 -1.59
CA SER A 135 -3.61 20.94 -0.60
C SER A 135 -4.86 21.19 0.24
N SER A 136 -6.06 21.14 -0.35
CA SER A 136 -7.32 21.30 0.38
C SER A 136 -7.56 20.13 1.33
N MET A 137 -7.30 18.90 0.89
CA MET A 137 -7.40 17.69 1.72
C MET A 137 -6.43 17.77 2.91
N TYR A 138 -5.17 18.15 2.66
CA TYR A 138 -4.15 18.32 3.70
C TYR A 138 -4.61 19.33 4.78
N ARG A 139 -5.07 20.52 4.35
CA ARG A 139 -5.55 21.54 5.29
C ARG A 139 -6.78 21.10 6.08
N ALA A 140 -7.65 20.30 5.48
CA ALA A 140 -8.88 19.85 6.13
C ALA A 140 -8.66 18.70 7.12
N THR A 141 -7.68 17.82 6.86
CA THR A 141 -7.52 16.57 7.61
C THR A 141 -6.20 16.45 8.36
N GLY A 142 -5.15 17.16 7.94
CA GLY A 142 -3.78 16.96 8.43
C GLY A 142 -3.17 15.63 8.00
N ALA A 143 -3.85 14.85 7.15
CA ALA A 143 -3.36 13.57 6.68
C ALA A 143 -2.13 13.73 5.80
N LEU A 144 -1.10 12.90 6.02
CA LEU A 144 0.17 12.95 5.30
C LEU A 144 0.03 12.48 3.84
N ALA A 145 -0.84 11.51 3.61
CA ALA A 145 -1.02 10.87 2.31
C ALA A 145 -2.46 10.39 2.11
N VAL A 146 -2.78 10.01 0.88
CA VAL A 146 -4.10 9.54 0.47
C VAL A 146 -4.01 8.32 -0.41
N ASP A 147 -4.92 7.37 -0.22
CA ASP A 147 -5.10 6.22 -1.11
C ASP A 147 -6.59 5.85 -1.28
N MET A 148 -6.86 4.79 -2.04
CA MET A 148 -8.21 4.36 -2.35
C MET A 148 -8.61 3.03 -1.70
N GLU A 149 -7.69 2.33 -1.05
CA GLU A 149 -7.88 0.97 -0.55
C GLU A 149 -7.88 0.88 0.98
N SER A 150 -7.11 1.73 1.67
CA SER A 150 -6.86 1.57 3.10
C SER A 150 -8.11 1.71 3.95
N HIS A 151 -9.02 2.63 3.61
CA HIS A 151 -10.26 2.79 4.35
C HIS A 151 -11.18 1.57 4.22
N ILE A 152 -11.18 0.90 3.07
CA ILE A 152 -11.93 -0.35 2.84
C ILE A 152 -11.30 -1.49 3.66
N ALA A 153 -9.97 -1.65 3.54
CA ALA A 153 -9.22 -2.68 4.27
C ALA A 153 -9.40 -2.55 5.79
N GLY A 154 -9.29 -1.32 6.30
CA GLY A 154 -9.47 -1.01 7.71
C GLY A 154 -10.90 -1.26 8.20
N ALA A 155 -11.92 -0.86 7.43
CA ALA A 155 -13.31 -1.10 7.78
C ALA A 155 -13.62 -2.60 7.88
N ILE A 156 -13.12 -3.39 6.93
CA ILE A 156 -13.28 -4.85 6.93
C ILE A 156 -12.52 -5.48 8.11
N ALA A 157 -11.29 -5.02 8.39
CA ALA A 157 -10.51 -5.49 9.53
C ALA A 157 -11.25 -5.24 10.85
N THR A 158 -11.74 -4.01 11.06
CA THR A 158 -12.53 -3.62 12.24
C THR A 158 -13.79 -4.48 12.38
N ALA A 159 -14.55 -4.66 11.31
CA ALA A 159 -15.76 -5.47 11.30
C ALA A 159 -15.52 -6.95 11.64
N ARG A 160 -14.29 -7.45 11.41
CA ARG A 160 -13.85 -8.83 11.69
C ARG A 160 -13.06 -8.98 12.99
N GLY A 161 -12.80 -7.89 13.72
CA GLY A 161 -11.94 -7.90 14.92
C GLY A 161 -10.50 -8.30 14.62
N LEU A 162 -10.00 -7.99 13.42
CA LEU A 162 -8.64 -8.31 12.99
C LEU A 162 -7.72 -7.11 13.20
N PRO A 163 -6.45 -7.33 13.59
CA PRO A 163 -5.42 -6.30 13.58
C PRO A 163 -5.26 -5.69 12.18
N PHE A 164 -5.09 -4.36 12.14
CA PHE A 164 -4.93 -3.60 10.91
C PHE A 164 -3.68 -2.72 10.96
N ALA A 165 -2.89 -2.71 9.91
CA ALA A 165 -1.72 -1.85 9.77
C ALA A 165 -1.62 -1.27 8.36
N MET A 166 -0.77 -0.24 8.20
CA MET A 166 -0.56 0.43 6.91
C MET A 166 0.91 0.77 6.71
N CYS A 167 1.41 0.49 5.50
CA CYS A 167 2.73 0.90 5.01
C CYS A 167 2.62 1.31 3.54
N ARG A 168 2.65 2.61 3.27
CA ARG A 168 2.45 3.17 1.93
C ARG A 168 3.66 4.02 1.50
N ALA A 169 4.06 3.92 0.23
CA ALA A 169 5.12 4.73 -0.36
C ALA A 169 4.51 5.87 -1.20
N ILE A 170 4.99 7.08 -1.00
CA ILE A 170 4.55 8.23 -1.79
C ILE A 170 4.99 8.05 -3.25
N VAL A 171 4.00 8.05 -4.17
CA VAL A 171 4.23 7.92 -5.61
C VAL A 171 4.09 9.25 -6.35
N ASP A 172 3.16 10.11 -5.93
CA ASP A 172 2.91 11.43 -6.50
C ASP A 172 2.84 12.48 -5.39
N PRO A 173 3.87 13.31 -5.23
CA PRO A 173 3.95 14.27 -4.12
C PRO A 173 2.89 15.36 -4.21
N ALA A 174 2.67 16.09 -3.11
CA ALA A 174 1.63 17.11 -2.98
C ALA A 174 1.69 18.21 -4.08
N TRP A 175 2.89 18.57 -4.52
CA TRP A 175 3.11 19.61 -5.54
C TRP A 175 3.02 19.13 -6.98
N ARG A 176 2.72 17.84 -7.21
CA ARG A 176 2.62 17.27 -8.55
C ARG A 176 1.17 17.04 -8.96
N SER A 177 0.78 17.58 -10.11
CA SER A 177 -0.46 17.16 -10.76
C SER A 177 -0.19 15.92 -11.61
N LEU A 178 -1.13 14.99 -11.59
CA LEU A 178 -1.09 13.81 -12.45
C LEU A 178 -1.67 14.14 -13.84
N PRO A 179 -0.91 13.97 -14.93
CA PRO A 179 -1.44 14.14 -16.27
C PRO A 179 -2.48 13.04 -16.58
N SER A 180 -3.45 13.34 -17.44
CA SER A 180 -4.48 12.38 -17.85
C SER A 180 -3.88 11.09 -18.44
N ALA A 181 -2.75 11.18 -19.13
CA ALA A 181 -2.03 10.02 -19.65
C ALA A 181 -1.54 9.07 -18.53
N ALA A 182 -1.22 9.56 -17.33
CA ALA A 182 -0.77 8.71 -16.22
C ALA A 182 -1.90 7.85 -15.67
N THR A 183 -3.13 8.36 -15.65
CA THR A 183 -4.31 7.64 -15.13
C THR A 183 -5.00 6.77 -16.17
N ALA A 184 -4.85 7.12 -17.48
CA ALA A 184 -5.51 6.41 -18.58
C ALA A 184 -5.13 4.93 -18.73
N GLY A 185 -3.96 4.54 -18.22
CA GLY A 185 -3.48 3.16 -18.30
C GLY A 185 -3.98 2.24 -17.17
N LEU A 186 -4.54 2.78 -16.10
CA LEU A 186 -5.02 1.99 -14.97
C LEU A 186 -6.36 1.34 -15.28
N ARG A 187 -6.47 0.03 -15.01
CA ARG A 187 -7.71 -0.73 -15.16
C ARG A 187 -8.35 -0.99 -13.81
N ASP A 188 -9.66 -1.26 -13.82
CA ASP A 188 -10.46 -1.55 -12.61
C ASP A 188 -9.93 -2.74 -11.79
N ASP A 189 -9.29 -3.70 -12.47
CA ASP A 189 -8.67 -4.87 -11.84
C ASP A 189 -7.28 -4.61 -11.24
N GLY A 190 -6.79 -3.36 -11.26
CA GLY A 190 -5.47 -2.99 -10.75
C GLY A 190 -4.31 -3.33 -11.69
N THR A 191 -4.59 -3.77 -12.91
CA THR A 191 -3.56 -3.94 -13.95
C THR A 191 -3.35 -2.66 -14.74
N THR A 192 -2.19 -2.54 -15.39
CA THR A 192 -1.86 -1.37 -16.21
C THR A 192 -1.68 -1.77 -17.66
N THR A 193 -2.26 -0.98 -18.57
CA THR A 193 -2.10 -1.15 -20.02
C THR A 193 -1.44 0.07 -20.64
N ILE A 194 -0.53 -0.16 -21.60
CA ILE A 194 0.28 0.90 -22.23
C ILE A 194 -0.49 1.60 -23.34
N LEU A 195 -1.39 0.91 -24.04
CA LEU A 195 -2.08 1.44 -25.21
C LEU A 195 -2.92 2.70 -24.93
N PRO A 196 -3.70 2.81 -23.83
CA PRO A 196 -4.39 4.05 -23.48
C PRO A 196 -3.43 5.21 -23.19
N ILE A 197 -2.29 4.95 -22.54
CA ILE A 197 -1.27 5.96 -22.27
C ILE A 197 -0.72 6.54 -23.59
N LEU A 198 -0.37 5.66 -24.53
CA LEU A 198 0.12 6.08 -25.85
C LEU A 198 -0.94 6.87 -26.63
N ARG A 199 -2.21 6.49 -26.52
CA ARG A 199 -3.32 7.20 -27.17
C ARG A 199 -3.49 8.60 -26.61
N GLU A 200 -3.38 8.79 -25.30
CA GLU A 200 -3.44 10.12 -24.68
C GLU A 200 -2.22 10.98 -25.06
N LEU A 201 -1.01 10.39 -25.09
CA LEU A 201 0.19 11.09 -25.56
C LEU A 201 0.11 11.52 -27.04
N LEU A 202 -0.55 10.74 -27.90
CA LEU A 202 -0.79 11.15 -29.29
C LEU A 202 -1.74 12.33 -29.41
N LYS A 203 -2.71 12.46 -28.50
CA LYS A 203 -3.62 13.62 -28.44
C LYS A 203 -2.91 14.86 -27.87
N GLU A 204 -2.09 14.66 -26.83
CA GLU A 204 -1.41 15.74 -26.11
C GLU A 204 0.08 15.42 -25.91
N PRO A 205 0.94 15.57 -26.92
CA PRO A 205 2.38 15.28 -26.81
C PRO A 205 3.11 16.10 -25.75
N SER A 206 2.56 17.25 -25.37
CA SER A 206 3.08 18.13 -24.30
C SER A 206 3.12 17.43 -22.93
N GLN A 207 2.31 16.39 -22.70
CA GLN A 207 2.29 15.61 -21.47
C GLN A 207 3.51 14.69 -21.29
N LEU A 208 4.31 14.46 -22.33
CA LEU A 208 5.47 13.55 -22.27
C LEU A 208 6.44 13.90 -21.12
N GLY A 209 6.78 15.17 -20.96
CA GLY A 209 7.69 15.60 -19.88
C GLY A 209 7.09 15.38 -18.48
N ALA A 210 5.79 15.59 -18.33
CA ALA A 210 5.08 15.31 -17.07
C ALA A 210 5.01 13.80 -16.79
N LEU A 211 4.74 12.99 -17.80
CA LEU A 211 4.69 11.53 -17.68
C LEU A 211 6.06 10.94 -17.31
N LEU A 212 7.16 11.44 -17.86
CA LEU A 212 8.51 11.02 -17.49
C LEU A 212 8.83 11.31 -16.02
N ARG A 213 8.40 12.47 -15.50
CA ARG A 213 8.52 12.79 -14.08
C ARG A 213 7.73 11.82 -13.20
N VAL A 214 6.46 11.58 -13.54
CA VAL A 214 5.62 10.60 -12.84
C VAL A 214 6.23 9.19 -12.87
N ALA A 215 6.82 8.78 -13.98
CA ALA A 215 7.51 7.50 -14.09
C ALA A 215 8.77 7.44 -13.17
N GLY A 216 9.49 8.55 -13.02
CA GLY A 216 10.60 8.67 -12.06
C GLY A 216 10.12 8.51 -10.61
N ASP A 217 9.04 9.21 -10.25
CA ASP A 217 8.43 9.13 -8.93
C ASP A 217 7.92 7.72 -8.62
N ALA A 218 7.24 7.10 -9.59
CA ALA A 218 6.77 5.71 -9.46
C ALA A 218 7.92 4.71 -9.27
N ARG A 219 9.07 4.95 -9.93
CA ARG A 219 10.28 4.14 -9.72
C ARG A 219 10.84 4.29 -8.31
N ALA A 220 10.86 5.52 -7.76
CA ALA A 220 11.31 5.78 -6.40
C ALA A 220 10.39 5.08 -5.38
N ALA A 221 9.07 5.23 -5.52
CA ALA A 221 8.09 4.56 -4.68
C ALA A 221 8.22 3.04 -4.73
N ARG A 222 8.32 2.46 -5.93
CA ARG A 222 8.51 1.02 -6.11
C ARG A 222 9.81 0.52 -5.45
N THR A 223 10.91 1.27 -5.57
CA THR A 223 12.18 0.91 -4.93
C THR A 223 12.03 0.88 -3.40
N SER A 224 11.39 1.90 -2.83
CA SER A 224 11.12 1.94 -1.38
C SER A 224 10.21 0.80 -0.93
N LEU A 225 9.16 0.44 -1.69
CA LEU A 225 8.30 -0.70 -1.36
C LEU A 225 9.07 -2.03 -1.36
N VAL A 226 9.96 -2.26 -2.33
CA VAL A 226 10.78 -3.48 -2.38
C VAL A 226 11.73 -3.55 -1.19
N GLN A 227 12.37 -2.44 -0.86
CA GLN A 227 13.26 -2.34 0.31
C GLN A 227 12.47 -2.51 1.62
N ALA A 228 11.28 -1.88 1.73
CA ALA A 228 10.40 -2.02 2.88
C ALA A 228 9.97 -3.47 3.07
N ARG A 229 9.49 -4.14 2.01
CA ARG A 229 9.09 -5.56 2.08
C ARG A 229 10.23 -6.45 2.57
N HIS A 230 11.46 -6.18 2.10
CA HIS A 230 12.64 -6.90 2.55
C HIS A 230 12.95 -6.65 4.04
N ALA A 231 13.04 -5.39 4.46
CA ALA A 231 13.33 -5.01 5.84
C ALA A 231 12.29 -5.56 6.82
N LEU A 232 10.99 -5.43 6.50
CA LEU A 232 9.89 -5.96 7.29
C LEU A 232 9.92 -7.49 7.39
N GLY A 233 10.33 -8.18 6.32
CA GLY A 233 10.50 -9.63 6.31
C GLY A 233 11.65 -10.08 7.19
N VAL A 234 12.82 -9.43 7.11
CA VAL A 234 13.99 -9.72 7.93
C VAL A 234 13.73 -9.48 9.42
N ALA A 235 13.01 -8.40 9.73
CA ALA A 235 12.64 -8.06 11.11
C ALA A 235 11.48 -8.90 11.69
N GLY A 236 10.85 -9.77 10.87
CA GLY A 236 9.64 -10.51 11.28
C GLY A 236 8.44 -9.61 11.58
N ALA A 237 8.48 -8.34 11.11
CA ALA A 237 7.48 -7.32 11.45
C ALA A 237 6.17 -7.44 10.66
N LEU A 238 6.09 -8.32 9.66
CA LEU A 238 4.88 -8.56 8.87
C LEU A 238 3.87 -9.47 9.57
N GLY A 239 4.30 -10.26 10.56
CA GLY A 239 3.41 -11.03 11.42
C GLY A 239 2.75 -10.17 12.49
N VAL A 240 1.55 -10.56 12.92
CA VAL A 240 0.83 -9.95 14.05
C VAL A 240 1.23 -10.59 15.37
#